data_06150ffc761fa788bf5f01edba2a77e4
#
_entry.id   06150ffc761fa788bf5f01edba2a77e4
#
_cell.length_a   1.000
_cell.length_b   1.000
_cell.length_c   1.000
_cell.angle_alpha   90.00
_cell.angle_beta   90.00
_cell.angle_gamma   90.00
#
_symmetry.space_group_name_H-M   'P 1'
#
loop_
_entity.id
_entity.type
_entity.pdbx_description
1 polymer ?
#
loop_
_entity_poly.entity_id
_entity_poly.type
_entity_poly.pdbx_seq_one_letter_code
_entity_poly.pdbx_strand_id
1 'polypeptide(L)'
;MQTSTELRIPSSIGELEACFSEPEGAAAAIVLCHPHPQYGGNMHDEVIGTIARVAHEHGFATLKFNFRGVGASAGHFDNGVGEMDDLLAALTWLRDRMGAMPVWLAGYSFGSNIVWRAIERAGELTGVVLIAPPVGMMDFSVRPTSAVAVNIIAGNRDRFVDSADLQRWVTAATPTRSVVPMAVDIIDGADHFFSGSYQALARAAERALTQRGII
;
A
#
# COMPACT_ATOMS: atom_id res chain seq x y z
N MET A 1 -23.41 -6.51 -1.87
CA MET A 1 -22.28 -7.15 -2.60
C MET A 1 -21.38 -6.04 -3.09
N GLN A 2 -20.08 -6.15 -2.85
CA GLN A 2 -19.08 -5.19 -3.36
C GLN A 2 -19.03 -5.34 -4.89
N THR A 3 -19.55 -4.36 -5.61
CA THR A 3 -19.42 -4.30 -7.07
C THR A 3 -18.04 -3.73 -7.40
N SER A 4 -17.18 -4.56 -7.96
CA SER A 4 -15.89 -4.11 -8.49
C SER A 4 -15.96 -4.07 -10.01
N THR A 5 -15.33 -3.06 -10.60
CA THR A 5 -15.22 -2.88 -12.04
C THR A 5 -13.78 -3.09 -12.48
N GLU A 6 -13.57 -4.03 -13.40
CA GLU A 6 -12.29 -4.18 -14.10
C GLU A 6 -12.14 -3.06 -15.11
N LEU A 7 -10.94 -2.49 -15.20
CA LEU A 7 -10.65 -1.36 -16.08
C LEU A 7 -9.18 -1.32 -16.51
N ARG A 8 -8.86 -0.40 -17.39
CA ARG A 8 -7.50 -0.13 -17.85
C ARG A 8 -7.10 1.30 -17.51
N ILE A 9 -5.91 1.47 -16.94
CA ILE A 9 -5.36 2.77 -16.58
C ILE A 9 -4.27 3.12 -17.59
N PRO A 10 -4.36 4.25 -18.29
CA PRO A 10 -3.29 4.73 -19.15
C PRO A 10 -2.01 4.99 -18.34
N SER A 11 -0.88 4.55 -18.86
CA SER A 11 0.45 4.77 -18.28
C SER A 11 1.50 5.06 -19.36
N SER A 12 2.72 5.38 -18.97
CA SER A 12 3.83 5.67 -19.90
C SER A 12 4.26 4.47 -20.75
N ILE A 13 3.88 3.26 -20.35
CA ILE A 13 4.24 1.99 -21.02
C ILE A 13 3.08 1.35 -21.78
N GLY A 14 1.92 1.98 -21.83
CA GLY A 14 0.66 1.44 -22.35
C GLY A 14 -0.42 1.45 -21.26
N GLU A 15 -1.13 0.36 -21.07
CA GLU A 15 -2.23 0.27 -20.10
C GLU A 15 -1.89 -0.67 -18.95
N LEU A 16 -2.31 -0.30 -17.74
CA LEU A 16 -2.27 -1.14 -16.56
C LEU A 16 -3.65 -1.76 -16.32
N GLU A 17 -3.67 -3.05 -16.04
CA GLU A 17 -4.87 -3.76 -15.58
C GLU A 17 -5.20 -3.37 -14.16
N ALA A 18 -6.47 -3.02 -13.90
CA ALA A 18 -6.89 -2.54 -12.60
C ALA A 18 -8.32 -2.99 -12.25
N CYS A 19 -8.62 -2.93 -10.96
CA CYS A 19 -9.92 -3.24 -10.39
C CYS A 19 -10.29 -2.13 -9.41
N PHE A 20 -11.38 -1.44 -9.69
CA PHE A 20 -11.91 -0.33 -8.91
C PHE A 20 -13.22 -0.70 -8.23
N SER A 21 -13.39 -0.29 -6.99
CA SER A 21 -14.65 -0.44 -6.26
C SER A 21 -14.91 0.83 -5.44
N GLU A 22 -16.13 1.33 -5.51
CA GLU A 22 -16.57 2.55 -4.84
C GLU A 22 -17.83 2.24 -4.02
N PRO A 23 -17.79 2.35 -2.68
CA PRO A 23 -18.99 2.24 -1.86
C PRO A 23 -19.86 3.49 -2.02
N GLU A 24 -21.15 3.35 -1.80
CA GLU A 24 -22.07 4.49 -1.76
C GLU A 24 -21.62 5.48 -0.67
N GLY A 25 -21.49 6.74 -1.03
CA GLY A 25 -21.05 7.79 -0.10
C GLY A 25 -19.58 7.68 0.29
N ALA A 26 -18.70 7.18 -0.58
CA ALA A 26 -17.27 7.12 -0.33
C ALA A 26 -16.73 8.45 0.23
N ALA A 27 -15.98 8.39 1.34
CA ALA A 27 -15.41 9.56 2.01
C ALA A 27 -13.89 9.70 1.85
N ALA A 28 -13.24 8.67 1.32
CA ALA A 28 -11.80 8.62 1.05
C ALA A 28 -11.51 7.64 -0.09
N ALA A 29 -10.30 7.64 -0.60
CA ALA A 29 -9.86 6.69 -1.63
C ALA A 29 -8.49 6.11 -1.30
N ILE A 30 -8.21 4.89 -1.77
CA ILE A 30 -6.94 4.19 -1.51
C ILE A 30 -6.47 3.45 -2.75
N VAL A 31 -5.18 3.60 -3.09
CA VAL A 31 -4.48 2.76 -4.08
C VAL A 31 -3.74 1.66 -3.34
N LEU A 32 -3.84 0.42 -3.83
CA LEU A 32 -3.20 -0.75 -3.22
C LEU A 32 -2.21 -1.41 -4.19
N CYS A 33 -0.97 -1.55 -3.73
CA CYS A 33 0.16 -2.14 -4.46
C CYS A 33 0.42 -3.57 -4.01
N HIS A 34 0.40 -4.51 -4.96
CA HIS A 34 0.60 -5.93 -4.72
C HIS A 34 2.07 -6.31 -4.44
N PRO A 35 2.34 -7.54 -3.93
CA PRO A 35 3.70 -8.00 -3.68
C PRO A 35 4.48 -8.25 -4.97
N HIS A 36 5.68 -8.83 -4.84
CA HIS A 36 6.67 -8.89 -5.90
C HIS A 36 6.18 -9.56 -7.19
N PRO A 37 6.22 -8.85 -8.34
CA PRO A 37 5.72 -9.36 -9.62
C PRO A 37 6.29 -10.71 -10.03
N GLN A 38 7.60 -10.88 -9.90
CA GLN A 38 8.29 -12.10 -10.35
C GLN A 38 8.08 -13.31 -9.42
N TYR A 39 7.47 -13.13 -8.26
CA TYR A 39 7.12 -14.20 -7.33
C TYR A 39 5.61 -14.46 -7.25
N GLY A 40 4.90 -14.14 -8.33
CA GLY A 40 3.46 -14.40 -8.48
C GLY A 40 2.56 -13.31 -7.88
N GLY A 41 3.14 -12.21 -7.43
CA GLY A 41 2.37 -11.06 -6.95
C GLY A 41 1.47 -10.47 -8.03
N ASN A 42 0.23 -10.20 -7.69
CA ASN A 42 -0.77 -9.58 -8.56
C ASN A 42 -1.87 -8.92 -7.72
N MET A 43 -2.75 -8.14 -8.35
CA MET A 43 -3.82 -7.38 -7.66
C MET A 43 -4.89 -8.23 -6.98
N HIS A 44 -4.91 -9.55 -7.21
CA HIS A 44 -5.84 -10.49 -6.56
C HIS A 44 -5.22 -11.18 -5.34
N ASP A 45 -4.01 -10.80 -4.93
CA ASP A 45 -3.37 -11.29 -3.71
C ASP A 45 -4.28 -11.14 -2.49
N GLU A 46 -4.34 -12.17 -1.62
CA GLU A 46 -5.27 -12.22 -0.49
C GLU A 46 -4.98 -11.17 0.59
N VAL A 47 -3.72 -10.79 0.79
CA VAL A 47 -3.34 -9.71 1.73
C VAL A 47 -3.92 -8.40 1.23
N ILE A 48 -3.66 -8.06 -0.04
CA ILE A 48 -4.21 -6.87 -0.69
C ILE A 48 -5.74 -6.91 -0.74
N GLY A 49 -6.32 -8.07 -1.02
CA GLY A 49 -7.77 -8.30 -0.98
C GLY A 49 -8.38 -8.01 0.39
N THR A 50 -7.70 -8.44 1.46
CA THR A 50 -8.14 -8.18 2.85
C THR A 50 -8.10 -6.68 3.17
N ILE A 51 -7.02 -5.98 2.81
CA ILE A 51 -6.93 -4.53 3.04
C ILE A 51 -7.99 -3.78 2.24
N ALA A 52 -8.19 -4.13 0.96
CA ALA A 52 -9.21 -3.52 0.11
C ALA A 52 -10.63 -3.70 0.66
N ARG A 53 -10.95 -4.91 1.15
CA ARG A 53 -12.25 -5.18 1.77
C ARG A 53 -12.46 -4.32 3.01
N VAL A 54 -11.50 -4.28 3.93
CA VAL A 54 -11.58 -3.45 5.14
C VAL A 54 -11.73 -1.97 4.78
N ALA A 55 -10.93 -1.46 3.84
CA ALA A 55 -11.03 -0.08 3.38
C ALA A 55 -12.43 0.22 2.82
N HIS A 56 -12.97 -0.67 1.98
CA HIS A 56 -14.31 -0.52 1.41
C HIS A 56 -15.41 -0.51 2.49
N GLU A 57 -15.33 -1.40 3.49
CA GLU A 57 -16.25 -1.45 4.63
C GLU A 57 -16.21 -0.16 5.47
N HIS A 58 -15.10 0.60 5.41
CA HIS A 58 -14.92 1.88 6.09
C HIS A 58 -15.11 3.10 5.16
N GLY A 59 -15.77 2.91 4.03
CA GLY A 59 -16.15 4.00 3.13
C GLY A 59 -15.04 4.50 2.22
N PHE A 60 -14.02 3.69 1.95
CA PHE A 60 -12.99 4.03 0.97
C PHE A 60 -13.35 3.51 -0.42
N ALA A 61 -13.23 4.34 -1.44
CA ALA A 61 -13.07 3.86 -2.80
C ALA A 61 -11.70 3.18 -2.93
N THR A 62 -11.65 1.97 -3.50
CA THR A 62 -10.43 1.17 -3.56
C THR A 62 -9.99 0.94 -5.01
N LEU A 63 -8.72 1.14 -5.29
CA LEU A 63 -8.09 0.85 -6.57
C LEU A 63 -6.95 -0.14 -6.37
N LYS A 64 -7.12 -1.35 -6.88
CA LYS A 64 -6.06 -2.35 -7.04
C LYS A 64 -5.62 -2.36 -8.49
N PHE A 65 -4.36 -2.55 -8.77
CA PHE A 65 -3.84 -2.66 -10.14
C PHE A 65 -2.69 -3.64 -10.22
N ASN A 66 -2.42 -4.14 -11.40
CA ASN A 66 -1.25 -4.95 -11.70
C ASN A 66 -0.10 -4.05 -12.17
N PHE A 67 1.05 -4.17 -11.51
CA PHE A 67 2.28 -3.54 -12.01
C PHE A 67 2.60 -4.00 -13.42
N ARG A 68 3.46 -3.26 -14.12
CA ARG A 68 3.96 -3.59 -15.45
C ARG A 68 4.40 -5.03 -15.56
N GLY A 69 4.03 -5.69 -16.66
CA GLY A 69 4.37 -7.08 -16.94
C GLY A 69 3.59 -8.13 -16.12
N VAL A 70 2.61 -7.73 -15.30
CA VAL A 70 1.75 -8.64 -14.55
C VAL A 70 0.36 -8.68 -15.17
N GLY A 71 -0.21 -9.88 -15.31
CA GLY A 71 -1.54 -10.08 -15.89
C GLY A 71 -1.62 -9.47 -17.29
N ALA A 72 -2.59 -8.60 -17.48
CA ALA A 72 -2.77 -7.91 -18.74
C ALA A 72 -2.21 -6.46 -18.75
N SER A 73 -1.39 -6.09 -17.76
CA SER A 73 -0.63 -4.84 -17.74
C SER A 73 0.49 -4.87 -18.78
N ALA A 74 0.67 -3.77 -19.51
CA ALA A 74 1.74 -3.61 -20.46
C ALA A 74 3.14 -3.60 -19.81
N GLY A 75 4.19 -3.68 -20.63
CA GLY A 75 5.58 -3.55 -20.20
C GLY A 75 6.17 -4.79 -19.57
N HIS A 76 7.24 -4.61 -18.81
CA HIS A 76 8.00 -5.66 -18.13
C HIS A 76 8.49 -5.14 -16.78
N PHE A 77 8.73 -6.06 -15.83
CA PHE A 77 9.30 -5.74 -14.52
C PHE A 77 10.60 -4.93 -14.65
N ASP A 78 10.68 -3.81 -13.92
CA ASP A 78 11.77 -2.83 -14.00
C ASP A 78 12.44 -2.55 -12.64
N ASN A 79 12.57 -3.59 -11.83
CA ASN A 79 13.29 -3.56 -10.55
C ASN A 79 12.84 -2.44 -9.58
N GLY A 80 11.59 -2.08 -9.62
CA GLY A 80 10.98 -1.07 -8.74
C GLY A 80 11.15 0.37 -9.23
N VAL A 81 11.79 0.59 -10.38
CA VAL A 81 11.93 1.94 -10.97
C VAL A 81 10.64 2.30 -11.70
N GLY A 82 10.28 1.52 -12.69
CA GLY A 82 9.07 1.73 -13.46
C GLY A 82 7.80 1.45 -12.69
N GLU A 83 7.82 0.50 -11.75
CA GLU A 83 6.66 0.20 -10.89
C GLU A 83 6.24 1.41 -10.03
N MET A 84 7.17 2.29 -9.69
CA MET A 84 6.84 3.56 -9.04
C MET A 84 6.05 4.48 -9.99
N ASP A 85 6.40 4.55 -11.27
CA ASP A 85 5.64 5.33 -12.26
C ASP A 85 4.25 4.71 -12.51
N ASP A 86 4.12 3.38 -12.43
CA ASP A 86 2.82 2.70 -12.50
C ASP A 86 1.92 3.09 -11.34
N LEU A 87 2.45 3.12 -10.11
CA LEU A 87 1.72 3.60 -8.93
C LEU A 87 1.27 5.06 -9.12
N LEU A 88 2.14 5.93 -9.63
CA LEU A 88 1.80 7.34 -9.84
C LEU A 88 0.73 7.51 -10.93
N ALA A 89 0.74 6.68 -11.97
CA ALA A 89 -0.32 6.65 -12.98
C ALA A 89 -1.67 6.22 -12.37
N ALA A 90 -1.67 5.15 -11.56
CA ALA A 90 -2.84 4.68 -10.85
C ALA A 90 -3.39 5.75 -9.87
N LEU A 91 -2.51 6.43 -9.15
CA LEU A 91 -2.86 7.52 -8.24
C LEU A 91 -3.47 8.72 -8.98
N THR A 92 -2.90 9.09 -10.12
CA THR A 92 -3.45 10.16 -10.98
C THR A 92 -4.84 9.81 -11.44
N TRP A 93 -5.03 8.60 -11.98
CA TRP A 93 -6.34 8.12 -12.42
C TRP A 93 -7.37 8.16 -11.28
N LEU A 94 -6.97 7.73 -10.07
CA LEU A 94 -7.87 7.74 -8.90
C LEU A 94 -8.27 9.16 -8.52
N ARG A 95 -7.32 10.10 -8.51
CA ARG A 95 -7.58 11.52 -8.20
C ARG A 95 -8.50 12.19 -9.22
N ASP A 96 -8.28 11.94 -10.49
CA ASP A 96 -9.12 12.48 -11.57
C ASP A 96 -10.57 12.00 -11.42
N ARG A 97 -10.77 10.77 -10.95
CA ARG A 97 -12.08 10.20 -10.73
C ARG A 97 -12.74 10.68 -9.43
N MET A 98 -11.97 10.75 -8.34
CA MET A 98 -12.49 11.02 -6.99
C MET A 98 -12.46 12.49 -6.60
N GLY A 99 -11.79 13.35 -7.38
CA GLY A 99 -11.67 14.79 -7.07
C GLY A 99 -10.86 15.05 -5.80
N ALA A 100 -11.30 15.98 -4.98
CA ALA A 100 -10.59 16.45 -3.78
C ALA A 100 -10.75 15.54 -2.54
N MET A 101 -11.02 14.25 -2.72
CA MET A 101 -11.13 13.31 -1.60
C MET A 101 -9.78 13.04 -0.93
N PRO A 102 -9.77 12.75 0.38
CA PRO A 102 -8.59 12.22 1.07
C PRO A 102 -8.08 10.96 0.40
N VAL A 103 -6.78 10.91 0.08
CA VAL A 103 -6.17 9.78 -0.63
C VAL A 103 -5.12 9.09 0.23
N TRP A 104 -5.18 7.77 0.21
CA TRP A 104 -4.26 6.87 0.90
C TRP A 104 -3.50 5.99 -0.09
N LEU A 105 -2.33 5.52 0.34
CA LEU A 105 -1.60 4.46 -0.35
C LEU A 105 -1.42 3.26 0.58
N ALA A 106 -1.56 2.06 0.05
CA ALA A 106 -1.19 0.85 0.76
C ALA A 106 -0.31 -0.04 -0.13
N GLY A 107 0.66 -0.71 0.47
CA GLY A 107 1.51 -1.64 -0.25
C GLY A 107 1.93 -2.83 0.60
N TYR A 108 1.95 -4.01 -0.02
CA TYR A 108 2.38 -5.24 0.62
C TYR A 108 3.73 -5.70 0.07
N SER A 109 4.66 -6.04 0.97
CA SER A 109 5.98 -6.54 0.63
C SER A 109 6.71 -5.62 -0.38
N PHE A 110 7.01 -6.08 -1.60
CA PHE A 110 7.53 -5.24 -2.68
C PHE A 110 6.69 -3.96 -2.87
N GLY A 111 5.35 -4.08 -2.90
CA GLY A 111 4.46 -2.94 -3.03
C GLY A 111 4.64 -1.91 -1.92
N SER A 112 5.02 -2.32 -0.70
CA SER A 112 5.33 -1.40 0.40
C SER A 112 6.59 -0.57 0.13
N ASN A 113 7.60 -1.16 -0.52
CA ASN A 113 8.79 -0.44 -0.95
C ASN A 113 8.46 0.59 -2.05
N ILE A 114 7.64 0.21 -3.02
CA ILE A 114 7.18 1.14 -4.07
C ILE A 114 6.42 2.31 -3.46
N VAL A 115 5.47 2.05 -2.55
CA VAL A 115 4.71 3.09 -1.84
C VAL A 115 5.64 4.00 -1.06
N TRP A 116 6.57 3.45 -0.25
CA TRP A 116 7.51 4.21 0.55
C TRP A 116 8.33 5.19 -0.30
N ARG A 117 8.88 4.71 -1.41
CA ARG A 117 9.71 5.52 -2.32
C ARG A 117 8.91 6.55 -3.11
N ALA A 118 7.62 6.32 -3.29
CA ALA A 118 6.73 7.22 -4.03
C ALA A 118 6.19 8.39 -3.20
N ILE A 119 6.27 8.37 -1.86
CA ILE A 119 5.63 9.36 -0.98
C ILE A 119 5.91 10.80 -1.42
N GLU A 120 7.17 11.16 -1.68
CA GLU A 120 7.55 12.52 -2.08
C GLU A 120 7.02 12.94 -3.45
N ARG A 121 6.80 11.97 -4.35
CA ARG A 121 6.28 12.20 -5.71
C ARG A 121 4.75 12.11 -5.77
N ALA A 122 4.15 11.51 -4.75
CA ALA A 122 2.72 11.26 -4.70
C ALA A 122 1.87 12.51 -4.46
N GLY A 123 2.46 13.65 -4.10
CA GLY A 123 1.73 14.84 -3.69
C GLY A 123 1.03 14.65 -2.34
N GLU A 124 -0.06 15.36 -2.10
CA GLU A 124 -0.76 15.29 -0.81
C GLU A 124 -1.38 13.90 -0.59
N LEU A 125 -1.05 13.30 0.54
CA LEU A 125 -1.59 12.02 1.02
C LEU A 125 -2.11 12.19 2.44
N THR A 126 -3.23 11.53 2.74
CA THR A 126 -3.80 11.50 4.09
C THR A 126 -3.13 10.46 4.96
N GLY A 127 -2.70 9.36 4.37
CA GLY A 127 -2.00 8.29 5.10
C GLY A 127 -1.41 7.23 4.19
N VAL A 128 -0.54 6.42 4.79
CA VAL A 128 0.15 5.31 4.13
C VAL A 128 0.06 4.07 5.02
N VAL A 129 -0.17 2.91 4.42
CA VAL A 129 -0.14 1.61 5.10
C VAL A 129 0.91 0.71 4.42
N LEU A 130 1.96 0.36 5.16
CA LEU A 130 3.02 -0.55 4.71
C LEU A 130 2.81 -1.92 5.36
N ILE A 131 2.53 -2.93 4.56
CA ILE A 131 2.26 -4.29 5.02
C ILE A 131 3.51 -5.14 4.76
N ALA A 132 4.05 -5.75 5.82
CA ALA A 132 5.26 -6.57 5.80
C ALA A 132 6.40 -5.95 4.97
N PRO A 133 6.84 -4.71 5.28
CA PRO A 133 7.88 -4.02 4.50
C PRO A 133 9.24 -4.72 4.68
N PRO A 134 9.85 -5.25 3.59
CA PRO A 134 11.09 -6.05 3.69
C PRO A 134 12.33 -5.15 3.83
N VAL A 135 12.43 -4.41 4.93
CA VAL A 135 13.42 -3.35 5.18
C VAL A 135 14.88 -3.83 5.23
N GLY A 136 15.10 -5.12 5.50
CA GLY A 136 16.44 -5.74 5.47
C GLY A 136 16.86 -6.27 4.10
N MET A 137 15.92 -6.32 3.14
CA MET A 137 16.13 -6.94 1.82
C MET A 137 16.01 -5.96 0.66
N MET A 138 15.27 -4.87 0.85
CA MET A 138 15.03 -3.84 -0.16
C MET A 138 15.48 -2.47 0.35
N ASP A 139 15.69 -1.54 -0.57
CA ASP A 139 16.11 -0.18 -0.23
C ASP A 139 14.94 0.65 0.32
N PHE A 140 14.98 0.91 1.62
CA PHE A 140 14.12 1.83 2.36
C PHE A 140 14.90 3.05 2.90
N SER A 141 16.03 3.38 2.28
CA SER A 141 16.91 4.49 2.71
C SER A 141 16.33 5.88 2.46
N VAL A 142 15.40 5.99 1.50
CA VAL A 142 14.69 7.25 1.24
C VAL A 142 13.98 7.69 2.52
N ARG A 143 14.12 8.98 2.86
CA ARG A 143 13.46 9.59 4.01
C ARG A 143 12.47 10.63 3.51
N PRO A 144 11.18 10.30 3.47
CA PRO A 144 10.16 11.28 3.11
C PRO A 144 10.22 12.48 4.05
N THR A 145 10.11 13.66 3.47
CA THR A 145 10.00 14.94 4.22
C THR A 145 8.54 15.34 4.41
N SER A 146 7.65 14.72 3.66
CA SER A 146 6.20 14.92 3.73
C SER A 146 5.65 14.45 5.06
N ALA A 147 4.82 15.29 5.69
CA ALA A 147 4.17 14.98 6.97
C ALA A 147 2.95 14.07 6.77
N VAL A 148 3.17 12.83 6.30
CA VAL A 148 2.12 11.83 6.10
C VAL A 148 2.15 10.77 7.21
N ALA A 149 0.98 10.41 7.73
CA ALA A 149 0.85 9.33 8.71
C ALA A 149 1.24 7.99 8.07
N VAL A 150 2.16 7.25 8.68
CA VAL A 150 2.60 5.95 8.18
C VAL A 150 2.25 4.87 9.21
N ASN A 151 1.44 3.92 8.80
CA ASN A 151 1.07 2.75 9.59
C ASN A 151 1.76 1.52 9.00
N ILE A 152 2.39 0.73 9.85
CA ILE A 152 3.13 -0.47 9.47
C ILE A 152 2.44 -1.68 10.11
N ILE A 153 2.18 -2.70 9.32
CA ILE A 153 1.62 -3.98 9.79
C ILE A 153 2.61 -5.08 9.44
N ALA A 154 3.05 -5.84 10.43
CA ALA A 154 4.00 -6.94 10.22
C ALA A 154 3.71 -8.12 11.14
N GLY A 155 4.16 -9.31 10.77
CA GLY A 155 4.11 -10.51 11.60
C GLY A 155 5.40 -10.72 12.38
N ASN A 156 5.33 -11.24 13.62
CA ASN A 156 6.56 -11.55 14.38
C ASN A 156 7.21 -12.89 14.02
N ARG A 157 6.60 -13.66 13.10
CA ARG A 157 7.22 -14.87 12.50
C ARG A 157 7.55 -14.68 11.03
N ASP A 158 7.56 -13.43 10.58
CA ASP A 158 7.99 -13.09 9.23
C ASP A 158 9.50 -13.37 9.07
N ARG A 159 9.85 -14.19 8.07
CA ARG A 159 11.25 -14.55 7.78
C ARG A 159 11.95 -13.58 6.83
N PHE A 160 11.19 -12.68 6.22
CA PHE A 160 11.68 -11.64 5.30
C PHE A 160 11.77 -10.27 5.98
N VAL A 161 11.13 -10.14 7.16
CA VAL A 161 11.11 -8.89 7.92
C VAL A 161 11.54 -9.20 9.35
N ASP A 162 12.83 -9.07 9.64
CA ASP A 162 13.31 -9.20 11.00
C ASP A 162 12.77 -8.06 11.87
N SER A 163 12.19 -8.40 13.02
CA SER A 163 11.55 -7.42 13.91
C SER A 163 12.54 -6.37 14.44
N ALA A 164 13.83 -6.75 14.65
CA ALA A 164 14.84 -5.80 15.09
C ALA A 164 15.27 -4.88 13.96
N ASP A 165 15.37 -5.38 12.72
CA ASP A 165 15.61 -4.55 11.54
C ASP A 165 14.46 -3.57 11.31
N LEU A 166 13.23 -4.03 11.43
CA LEU A 166 12.05 -3.17 11.33
C LEU A 166 12.08 -2.05 12.38
N GLN A 167 12.34 -2.40 13.63
CA GLN A 167 12.42 -1.41 14.73
C GLN A 167 13.55 -0.40 14.52
N ARG A 168 14.74 -0.86 14.07
CA ARG A 168 15.87 0.03 13.74
C ARG A 168 15.50 0.99 12.62
N TRP A 169 14.87 0.46 11.56
CA TRP A 169 14.45 1.28 10.43
C TRP A 169 13.39 2.33 10.84
N VAL A 170 12.35 1.92 11.58
CA VAL A 170 11.32 2.85 12.09
C VAL A 170 11.94 3.98 12.91
N THR A 171 12.83 3.63 13.85
CA THR A 171 13.53 4.61 14.68
C THR A 171 14.37 5.58 13.83
N ALA A 172 15.06 5.06 12.81
CA ALA A 172 15.90 5.86 11.93
C ALA A 172 15.11 6.67 10.91
N ALA A 173 13.95 6.18 10.45
CA ALA A 173 13.10 6.83 9.47
C ALA A 173 12.17 7.89 10.07
N THR A 174 11.90 7.81 11.38
CA THR A 174 11.10 8.83 12.08
C THR A 174 11.93 10.11 12.21
N PRO A 175 11.59 11.21 11.51
CA PRO A 175 12.35 12.44 11.62
C PRO A 175 12.26 13.00 13.04
N THR A 176 13.36 13.48 13.59
CA THR A 176 13.47 14.08 14.94
C THR A 176 12.57 15.33 15.12
N ARG A 177 12.01 15.85 14.05
CA ARG A 177 11.10 17.00 14.00
C ARG A 177 9.75 16.68 13.33
N SER A 178 9.47 15.42 13.00
CA SER A 178 8.19 15.06 12.39
C SER A 178 7.08 15.03 13.45
N VAL A 179 6.00 15.71 13.15
CA VAL A 179 4.77 15.71 13.97
C VAL A 179 3.97 14.42 13.75
N VAL A 180 4.34 13.61 12.75
CA VAL A 180 3.59 12.39 12.39
C VAL A 180 4.38 11.14 12.78
N PRO A 181 3.97 10.42 13.80
CA PRO A 181 4.62 9.18 14.21
C PRO A 181 4.35 8.07 13.20
N MET A 182 5.35 7.20 12.99
CA MET A 182 5.15 5.91 12.36
C MET A 182 4.55 4.95 13.40
N ALA A 183 3.34 4.47 13.16
CA ALA A 183 2.70 3.46 14.01
C ALA A 183 3.05 2.06 13.52
N VAL A 184 3.39 1.14 14.45
CA VAL A 184 3.74 -0.25 14.12
C VAL A 184 2.79 -1.19 14.83
N ASP A 185 2.12 -2.04 14.07
CA ASP A 185 1.22 -3.09 14.56
C ASP A 185 1.84 -4.45 14.25
N ILE A 186 2.30 -5.15 15.29
CA ILE A 186 2.89 -6.48 15.16
C ILE A 186 1.83 -7.54 15.46
N ILE A 187 1.56 -8.39 14.48
CA ILE A 187 0.62 -9.52 14.62
C ILE A 187 1.38 -10.74 15.13
N ASP A 188 1.02 -11.18 16.33
CA ASP A 188 1.63 -12.35 16.94
C ASP A 188 1.31 -13.63 16.14
N GLY A 189 2.34 -14.44 15.91
CA GLY A 189 2.26 -15.70 15.17
C GLY A 189 2.15 -15.57 13.66
N ALA A 190 1.98 -14.37 13.11
CA ALA A 190 1.85 -14.19 11.66
C ALA A 190 3.20 -14.32 10.95
N ASP A 191 3.19 -15.02 9.80
CA ASP A 191 4.28 -15.08 8.84
C ASP A 191 4.18 -13.93 7.82
N HIS A 192 5.09 -13.90 6.84
CA HIS A 192 5.10 -12.89 5.77
C HIS A 192 3.80 -12.86 4.96
N PHE A 193 3.19 -14.02 4.78
CA PHE A 193 1.98 -14.22 3.97
C PHE A 193 0.69 -14.09 4.78
N PHE A 194 0.79 -13.83 6.08
CA PHE A 194 -0.32 -13.80 7.03
C PHE A 194 -1.17 -15.08 7.00
N SER A 195 -0.55 -16.22 6.69
CA SER A 195 -1.21 -17.52 6.60
C SER A 195 -1.95 -17.85 7.89
N GLY A 196 -3.28 -18.05 7.82
CA GLY A 196 -4.11 -18.27 9.00
C GLY A 196 -4.32 -17.04 9.90
N SER A 197 -3.79 -15.86 9.55
CA SER A 197 -3.84 -14.63 10.36
C SER A 197 -4.65 -13.50 9.71
N TYR A 198 -5.43 -13.78 8.64
CA TYR A 198 -6.16 -12.74 7.90
C TYR A 198 -7.18 -11.95 8.76
N GLN A 199 -7.77 -12.56 9.79
CA GLN A 199 -8.63 -11.82 10.72
C GLN A 199 -7.85 -10.81 11.57
N ALA A 200 -6.63 -11.18 11.99
CA ALA A 200 -5.77 -10.26 12.74
C ALA A 200 -5.25 -9.14 11.82
N LEU A 201 -4.90 -9.48 10.57
CA LEU A 201 -4.55 -8.50 9.54
C LEU A 201 -5.70 -7.51 9.29
N ALA A 202 -6.93 -7.99 9.16
CA ALA A 202 -8.11 -7.14 8.98
C ALA A 202 -8.29 -6.15 10.15
N ARG A 203 -8.16 -6.62 11.39
CA ARG A 203 -8.23 -5.72 12.57
C ARG A 203 -7.09 -4.70 12.62
N ALA A 204 -5.88 -5.07 12.19
CA ALA A 204 -4.76 -4.15 12.10
C ALA A 204 -4.99 -3.10 11.01
N ALA A 205 -5.51 -3.51 9.85
CA ALA A 205 -5.90 -2.61 8.77
C ALA A 205 -7.00 -1.62 9.20
N GLU A 206 -8.02 -2.10 9.91
CA GLU A 206 -9.06 -1.24 10.47
C GLU A 206 -8.47 -0.15 11.37
N ARG A 207 -7.59 -0.53 12.31
CA ARG A 207 -6.90 0.46 13.17
C ARG A 207 -6.11 1.46 12.33
N ALA A 208 -5.34 0.98 11.35
CA ALA A 208 -4.51 1.84 10.51
C ALA A 208 -5.32 2.86 9.71
N LEU A 209 -6.49 2.46 9.20
CA LEU A 209 -7.35 3.30 8.35
C LEU A 209 -8.27 4.24 9.15
N THR A 210 -8.58 3.90 10.42
CA THR A 210 -9.49 4.69 11.27
C THR A 210 -8.76 5.60 12.26
N GLN A 211 -7.48 5.37 12.53
CA GLN A 211 -6.66 6.31 13.28
C GLN A 211 -6.52 7.60 12.48
N ARG A 212 -7.46 8.51 12.63
CA ARG A 212 -7.32 9.88 12.19
C ARG A 212 -6.11 10.45 12.91
N GLY A 213 -5.15 10.96 12.13
CA GLY A 213 -3.99 11.63 12.69
C GLY A 213 -4.42 12.54 13.83
N ILE A 214 -3.72 12.43 14.93
CA ILE A 214 -3.86 13.34 16.06
C ILE A 214 -3.55 14.74 15.51
N ILE A 215 -4.62 15.54 15.33
CA ILE A 215 -4.52 16.99 15.22
C ILE A 215 -4.41 17.51 16.63
#